data_b9fb78bbb6cc8c33394d0099769225cc
#
_entry.id   b9fb78bbb6cc8c33394d0099769225cc
#
_cell.length_a   1.000
_cell.length_b   1.000
_cell.length_c   1.000
_cell.angle_alpha   90.00
_cell.angle_beta   90.00
_cell.angle_gamma   90.00
#
_symmetry.space_group_name_H-M   'P 1'
#
loop_
_entity.id
_entity.type
_entity.pdbx_description
1 polymer ?
#
loop_
_entity_poly.entity_id
_entity_poly.type
_entity_poly.pdbx_seq_one_letter_code
_entity_poly.pdbx_strand_id
1 'polypeptide(L)'
;LCIILAHFMTKNLVKPIEQMAVDINDFSITPAYKELAPFAATIRAQHADILKSARMRQDFTANVSHELKTPLTAISGYAELMENGMVPPEEIGSFAQKIEKNARRLLSLINDIIRLSELDSSNTQLLVEKFDLFEEAQICVENMQIYAEKNDVTITYEGGHQEITANREMINELINNLCANAIRYNKKNGSVKVRVDSSQGHPYISVADTGIGISKEHQKRVFERFYRVDKSRSKQTGGTGLGLAIVKHIVALHDAQLNLESEIGKGTTITVTF
;
A
#
# COMPACT_ATOMS: atom_id res chain seq x y z
N LEU A 1 23.25 -53.10 27.52
CA LEU A 1 23.40 -52.60 26.13
C LEU A 1 22.32 -51.58 25.79
N CYS A 2 21.02 -51.91 25.95
CA CYS A 2 19.87 -51.03 25.59
C CYS A 2 19.88 -49.67 26.34
N ILE A 3 20.22 -49.65 27.63
CA ILE A 3 20.28 -48.44 28.45
C ILE A 3 21.40 -47.51 27.97
N ILE A 4 22.56 -48.07 27.61
CA ILE A 4 23.69 -47.31 27.10
C ILE A 4 23.36 -46.70 25.72
N LEU A 5 22.70 -47.50 24.87
CA LEU A 5 22.26 -47.05 23.55
C LEU A 5 21.20 -45.94 23.65
N ALA A 6 20.21 -46.11 24.54
CA ALA A 6 19.17 -45.10 24.79
C ALA A 6 19.80 -43.79 25.32
N HIS A 7 20.71 -43.85 26.26
CA HIS A 7 21.41 -42.68 26.79
C HIS A 7 22.25 -41.98 25.72
N PHE A 8 22.94 -42.73 24.87
CA PHE A 8 23.70 -42.20 23.74
C PHE A 8 22.80 -41.51 22.71
N MET A 9 21.66 -42.14 22.35
CA MET A 9 20.68 -41.55 21.44
C MET A 9 20.06 -40.25 22.02
N THR A 10 19.68 -40.26 23.30
CA THR A 10 19.10 -39.07 23.94
C THR A 10 20.10 -37.93 23.97
N LYS A 11 21.35 -38.20 24.34
CA LYS A 11 22.39 -37.18 24.44
C LYS A 11 22.83 -36.65 23.08
N ASN A 12 22.92 -37.49 22.06
CA ASN A 12 23.49 -37.12 20.77
C ASN A 12 22.43 -36.77 19.72
N LEU A 13 21.16 -37.20 19.83
CA LEU A 13 20.10 -36.90 18.89
C LEU A 13 19.01 -36.00 19.48
N VAL A 14 18.49 -36.37 20.68
CA VAL A 14 17.33 -35.66 21.25
C VAL A 14 17.72 -34.30 21.84
N LYS A 15 18.78 -34.24 22.68
CA LYS A 15 19.23 -32.98 23.29
C LYS A 15 19.57 -31.88 22.30
N PRO A 16 20.31 -32.11 21.20
CA PRO A 16 20.58 -31.08 20.22
C PRO A 16 19.29 -30.59 19.53
N ILE A 17 18.29 -31.44 19.32
CA ILE A 17 17.00 -31.05 18.75
C ILE A 17 16.20 -30.22 19.76
N GLU A 18 16.16 -30.61 21.05
CA GLU A 18 15.55 -29.79 22.12
C GLU A 18 16.21 -28.43 22.26
N GLN A 19 17.53 -28.39 22.23
CA GLN A 19 18.28 -27.12 22.28
C GLN A 19 17.93 -26.22 21.08
N MET A 20 17.84 -26.76 19.87
CA MET A 20 17.39 -26.02 18.69
C MET A 20 15.96 -25.48 18.83
N ALA A 21 15.08 -26.21 19.53
CA ALA A 21 13.69 -25.77 19.74
C ALA A 21 13.57 -24.68 20.82
N VAL A 22 14.44 -24.71 21.84
CA VAL A 22 14.46 -23.70 22.93
C VAL A 22 15.17 -22.41 22.49
N ASP A 23 16.26 -22.55 21.71
CA ASP A 23 17.11 -21.44 21.31
C ASP A 23 16.76 -20.89 19.91
N ILE A 24 15.51 -21.02 19.47
CA ILE A 24 15.01 -20.44 18.19
C ILE A 24 15.31 -18.95 18.08
N ASN A 25 15.46 -18.25 19.21
CA ASN A 25 15.82 -16.82 19.25
C ASN A 25 17.33 -16.56 19.12
N ASP A 26 18.19 -17.57 19.28
CA ASP A 26 19.65 -17.40 19.12
C ASP A 26 20.08 -17.88 17.73
N PHE A 27 20.25 -16.93 16.81
CA PHE A 27 20.65 -17.16 15.41
C PHE A 27 22.05 -17.77 15.24
N SER A 28 22.82 -17.95 16.33
CA SER A 28 24.23 -18.39 16.30
C SER A 28 24.41 -19.90 16.28
N ILE A 29 23.36 -20.70 16.54
CA ILE A 29 23.48 -22.14 16.69
C ILE A 29 23.55 -22.83 15.34
N THR A 30 24.72 -23.34 15.00
CA THR A 30 24.90 -24.28 13.89
C THR A 30 24.34 -25.65 14.29
N PRO A 31 23.52 -26.30 13.44
CA PRO A 31 23.01 -27.64 13.74
C PRO A 31 24.17 -28.61 13.99
N ALA A 32 24.10 -29.38 15.07
CA ALA A 32 25.10 -30.40 15.41
C ALA A 32 25.24 -31.47 14.31
N TYR A 33 24.24 -31.62 13.47
CA TYR A 33 24.18 -32.55 12.33
C TYR A 33 23.90 -31.82 11.04
N LYS A 34 24.71 -32.10 10.00
CA LYS A 34 24.55 -31.47 8.67
C LYS A 34 23.20 -31.76 8.04
N GLU A 35 22.60 -32.92 8.36
CA GLU A 35 21.29 -33.36 7.86
C GLU A 35 20.13 -32.49 8.41
N LEU A 36 20.29 -31.86 9.57
CA LEU A 36 19.31 -30.97 10.17
C LEU A 36 19.45 -29.51 9.70
N ALA A 37 20.51 -29.18 8.97
CA ALA A 37 20.76 -27.82 8.48
C ALA A 37 19.62 -27.24 7.61
N PRO A 38 19.04 -28.00 6.64
CA PRO A 38 17.90 -27.49 5.85
C PRO A 38 16.67 -27.23 6.70
N PHE A 39 16.38 -28.12 7.67
CA PHE A 39 15.24 -27.98 8.58
C PHE A 39 15.40 -26.75 9.49
N ALA A 40 16.58 -26.56 10.08
CA ALA A 40 16.90 -25.39 10.87
C ALA A 40 16.82 -24.08 10.05
N ALA A 41 17.26 -24.09 8.80
CA ALA A 41 17.11 -22.95 7.90
C ALA A 41 15.64 -22.61 7.62
N THR A 42 14.81 -23.62 7.38
CA THR A 42 13.36 -23.43 7.16
C THR A 42 12.67 -22.83 8.39
N ILE A 43 12.94 -23.37 9.58
CA ILE A 43 12.36 -22.85 10.84
C ILE A 43 12.80 -21.41 11.08
N ARG A 44 14.09 -21.09 10.87
CA ARG A 44 14.58 -19.71 11.01
C ARG A 44 13.91 -18.75 10.02
N ALA A 45 13.77 -19.18 8.77
CA ALA A 45 13.07 -18.37 7.76
C ALA A 45 11.63 -18.10 8.18
N GLN A 46 10.88 -19.14 8.59
CA GLN A 46 9.51 -19.00 9.07
C GLN A 46 9.40 -18.10 10.31
N HIS A 47 10.31 -18.26 11.28
CA HIS A 47 10.33 -17.42 12.48
C HIS A 47 10.66 -15.95 12.15
N ALA A 48 11.61 -15.71 11.24
CA ALA A 48 11.92 -14.37 10.76
C ALA A 48 10.70 -13.72 10.06
N ASP A 49 9.95 -14.50 9.27
CA ASP A 49 8.72 -14.02 8.61
C ASP A 49 7.61 -13.72 9.63
N ILE A 50 7.45 -14.55 10.67
CA ILE A 50 6.49 -14.29 11.75
C ILE A 50 6.85 -13.00 12.50
N LEU A 51 8.12 -12.81 12.88
CA LEU A 51 8.59 -11.60 13.55
C LEU A 51 8.42 -10.35 12.67
N LYS A 52 8.72 -10.48 11.39
CA LYS A 52 8.51 -9.40 10.41
C LYS A 52 7.03 -9.04 10.29
N SER A 53 6.15 -10.04 10.22
CA SER A 53 4.70 -9.84 10.17
C SER A 53 4.16 -9.19 11.45
N ALA A 54 4.64 -9.64 12.62
CA ALA A 54 4.27 -9.05 13.91
C ALA A 54 4.70 -7.57 14.03
N ARG A 55 5.92 -7.24 13.61
CA ARG A 55 6.40 -5.84 13.57
C ARG A 55 5.59 -5.00 12.61
N MET A 56 5.33 -5.48 11.40
CA MET A 56 4.50 -4.76 10.42
C MET A 56 3.09 -4.48 10.97
N ARG A 57 2.50 -5.43 11.71
CA ARG A 57 1.19 -5.25 12.35
C ARG A 57 1.25 -4.23 13.49
N GLN A 58 2.30 -4.24 14.30
CA GLN A 58 2.51 -3.26 15.37
C GLN A 58 2.70 -1.85 14.80
N ASP A 59 3.56 -1.69 13.79
CA ASP A 59 3.80 -0.42 13.11
C ASP A 59 2.52 0.10 12.44
N PHE A 60 1.74 -0.79 11.84
CA PHE A 60 0.45 -0.46 11.26
C PHE A 60 -0.51 0.13 12.32
N THR A 61 -0.67 -0.55 13.46
CA THR A 61 -1.56 -0.09 14.55
C THR A 61 -1.12 1.25 15.12
N ALA A 62 0.19 1.45 15.32
CA ALA A 62 0.76 2.70 15.78
C ALA A 62 0.51 3.84 14.78
N ASN A 63 0.75 3.59 13.49
CA ASN A 63 0.54 4.56 12.43
C ASN A 63 -0.95 4.93 12.27
N VAL A 64 -1.87 3.95 12.32
CA VAL A 64 -3.32 4.18 12.32
C VAL A 64 -3.70 5.12 13.44
N SER A 65 -3.28 4.81 14.67
CA SER A 65 -3.60 5.63 15.84
C SER A 65 -3.12 7.08 15.70
N HIS A 66 -1.90 7.26 15.16
CA HIS A 66 -1.32 8.58 14.96
C HIS A 66 -2.03 9.37 13.84
N GLU A 67 -2.31 8.72 12.69
CA GLU A 67 -2.96 9.37 11.54
C GLU A 67 -4.43 9.69 11.80
N LEU A 68 -5.13 8.94 12.69
CA LEU A 68 -6.48 9.25 13.14
C LEU A 68 -6.50 10.39 14.18
N LYS A 69 -5.56 10.40 15.13
CA LYS A 69 -5.51 11.40 16.19
C LYS A 69 -5.29 12.83 15.66
N THR A 70 -4.45 12.99 14.65
CA THR A 70 -4.09 14.31 14.11
C THR A 70 -5.31 15.09 13.57
N PRO A 71 -6.13 14.58 12.61
CA PRO A 71 -7.31 15.29 12.13
C PRO A 71 -8.39 15.44 13.22
N LEU A 72 -8.55 14.45 14.11
CA LEU A 72 -9.50 14.52 15.20
C LEU A 72 -9.17 15.65 16.18
N THR A 73 -7.89 15.78 16.57
CA THR A 73 -7.43 16.89 17.43
C THR A 73 -7.65 18.24 16.75
N ALA A 74 -7.43 18.34 15.43
CA ALA A 74 -7.67 19.57 14.68
C ALA A 74 -9.17 19.94 14.65
N ILE A 75 -10.07 18.95 14.42
CA ILE A 75 -11.52 19.14 14.46
C ILE A 75 -11.95 19.65 15.84
N SER A 76 -11.54 18.96 16.92
CA SER A 76 -11.88 19.34 18.29
C SER A 76 -11.37 20.73 18.65
N GLY A 77 -10.12 21.04 18.30
CA GLY A 77 -9.54 22.35 18.59
C GLY A 77 -10.23 23.51 17.84
N TYR A 78 -10.58 23.32 16.56
CA TYR A 78 -11.34 24.35 15.83
C TYR A 78 -12.76 24.51 16.38
N ALA A 79 -13.42 23.43 16.75
CA ALA A 79 -14.76 23.47 17.36
C ALA A 79 -14.72 24.19 18.72
N GLU A 80 -13.74 23.89 19.57
CA GLU A 80 -13.56 24.52 20.87
C GLU A 80 -13.29 26.04 20.77
N LEU A 81 -12.47 26.46 19.81
CA LEU A 81 -12.24 27.90 19.56
C LEU A 81 -13.52 28.62 19.13
N MET A 82 -14.36 27.97 18.32
CA MET A 82 -15.65 28.53 17.89
C MET A 82 -16.65 28.58 19.07
N GLU A 83 -16.73 27.53 19.90
CA GLU A 83 -17.61 27.43 21.07
C GLU A 83 -17.28 28.52 22.09
N ASN A 84 -15.99 28.76 22.34
CA ASN A 84 -15.52 29.77 23.30
C ASN A 84 -15.59 31.20 22.78
N GLY A 85 -16.14 31.44 21.58
CA GLY A 85 -16.22 32.77 20.97
C GLY A 85 -14.88 33.41 20.64
N MET A 86 -13.80 32.60 20.52
CA MET A 86 -12.44 33.07 20.19
C MET A 86 -12.25 33.28 18.69
N VAL A 87 -13.24 32.93 17.87
CA VAL A 87 -13.19 33.08 16.41
C VAL A 87 -14.04 34.29 16.01
N PRO A 88 -13.47 35.26 15.30
CA PRO A 88 -14.24 36.40 14.79
C PRO A 88 -15.39 35.92 13.86
N PRO A 89 -16.56 36.59 13.87
CA PRO A 89 -17.70 36.15 13.06
C PRO A 89 -17.38 35.95 11.56
N GLU A 90 -16.51 36.79 11.00
CA GLU A 90 -16.04 36.72 9.62
C GLU A 90 -15.19 35.49 9.30
N GLU A 91 -14.56 34.88 10.32
CA GLU A 91 -13.71 33.69 10.16
C GLU A 91 -14.42 32.36 10.45
N ILE A 92 -15.64 32.39 11.01
CA ILE A 92 -16.40 31.18 11.34
C ILE A 92 -16.54 30.24 10.14
N GLY A 93 -16.82 30.78 8.95
CA GLY A 93 -16.90 30.01 7.70
C GLY A 93 -15.58 29.30 7.36
N SER A 94 -14.44 29.96 7.58
CA SER A 94 -13.11 29.40 7.35
C SER A 94 -12.80 28.26 8.33
N PHE A 95 -13.18 28.40 9.58
CA PHE A 95 -13.01 27.35 10.61
C PHE A 95 -13.90 26.14 10.32
N ALA A 96 -15.17 26.36 9.93
CA ALA A 96 -16.07 25.31 9.49
C ALA A 96 -15.51 24.50 8.30
N GLN A 97 -14.92 25.21 7.31
CA GLN A 97 -14.24 24.54 6.19
C GLN A 97 -13.02 23.72 6.62
N LYS A 98 -12.25 24.18 7.61
CA LYS A 98 -11.12 23.43 8.17
C LYS A 98 -11.60 22.16 8.87
N ILE A 99 -12.69 22.25 9.64
CA ILE A 99 -13.33 21.10 10.30
C ILE A 99 -13.78 20.08 9.23
N GLU A 100 -14.53 20.54 8.23
CA GLU A 100 -15.05 19.72 7.15
C GLU A 100 -13.93 19.01 6.38
N LYS A 101 -12.85 19.71 6.02
CA LYS A 101 -11.68 19.15 5.36
C LYS A 101 -11.01 18.03 6.19
N ASN A 102 -10.87 18.22 7.51
CA ASN A 102 -10.29 17.21 8.40
C ASN A 102 -11.24 16.01 8.59
N ALA A 103 -12.55 16.24 8.66
CA ALA A 103 -13.55 15.18 8.75
C ALA A 103 -13.56 14.30 7.48
N ARG A 104 -13.53 14.90 6.30
CA ARG A 104 -13.41 14.15 5.01
C ARG A 104 -12.12 13.34 4.95
N ARG A 105 -11.00 13.91 5.39
CA ARG A 105 -9.72 13.19 5.46
C ARG A 105 -9.81 11.98 6.40
N LEU A 106 -10.46 12.15 7.55
CA LEU A 106 -10.65 11.08 8.53
C LEU A 106 -11.49 9.94 7.94
N LEU A 107 -12.60 10.27 7.26
CA LEU A 107 -13.45 9.29 6.58
C LEU A 107 -12.70 8.53 5.50
N SER A 108 -11.92 9.23 4.65
CA SER A 108 -11.09 8.58 3.64
C SER A 108 -10.08 7.60 4.27
N LEU A 109 -9.43 8.00 5.36
CA LEU A 109 -8.48 7.15 6.06
C LEU A 109 -9.15 5.90 6.65
N ILE A 110 -10.33 6.03 7.25
CA ILE A 110 -11.10 4.91 7.79
C ILE A 110 -11.47 3.94 6.66
N ASN A 111 -11.98 4.44 5.54
CA ASN A 111 -12.34 3.59 4.40
C ASN A 111 -11.13 2.85 3.83
N ASP A 112 -9.97 3.52 3.69
CA ASP A 112 -8.73 2.88 3.24
C ASP A 112 -8.26 1.77 4.20
N ILE A 113 -8.42 1.97 5.52
CA ILE A 113 -8.07 0.97 6.55
C ILE A 113 -9.00 -0.24 6.46
N ILE A 114 -10.32 -0.02 6.36
CA ILE A 114 -11.31 -1.10 6.21
C ILE A 114 -10.98 -1.89 4.94
N ARG A 115 -10.77 -1.19 3.82
CA ARG A 115 -10.44 -1.81 2.54
C ARG A 115 -9.16 -2.66 2.61
N LEU A 116 -8.11 -2.14 3.22
CA LEU A 116 -6.87 -2.88 3.40
C LEU A 116 -7.06 -4.12 4.29
N SER A 117 -7.92 -4.03 5.33
CA SER A 117 -8.25 -5.18 6.19
C SER A 117 -9.02 -6.25 5.43
N GLU A 118 -9.93 -5.88 4.53
CA GLU A 118 -10.64 -6.81 3.65
C GLU A 118 -9.67 -7.53 2.70
N LEU A 119 -8.75 -6.78 2.08
CA LEU A 119 -7.75 -7.33 1.16
C LEU A 119 -6.73 -8.25 1.86
N ASP A 120 -6.46 -8.04 3.16
CA ASP A 120 -5.57 -8.89 3.98
C ASP A 120 -6.23 -10.20 4.44
N SER A 121 -7.55 -10.31 4.34
CA SER A 121 -8.25 -11.50 4.82
C SER A 121 -8.01 -12.69 3.87
N SER A 122 -7.45 -13.78 4.43
CA SER A 122 -7.11 -15.02 3.69
C SER A 122 -8.32 -15.75 3.07
N ASN A 123 -9.55 -15.30 3.36
CA ASN A 123 -10.80 -15.93 2.93
C ASN A 123 -11.52 -15.18 1.80
N THR A 124 -10.91 -14.18 1.21
CA THR A 124 -11.56 -13.43 0.13
C THR A 124 -11.61 -14.29 -1.12
N GLN A 125 -12.74 -14.95 -1.36
CA GLN A 125 -13.02 -15.55 -2.67
C GLN A 125 -13.05 -14.42 -3.70
N LEU A 126 -12.06 -14.40 -4.57
CA LEU A 126 -12.01 -13.41 -5.66
C LEU A 126 -13.12 -13.75 -6.65
N LEU A 127 -14.18 -12.97 -6.65
CA LEU A 127 -15.18 -13.02 -7.72
C LEU A 127 -14.58 -12.39 -8.95
N VAL A 128 -14.15 -13.19 -9.90
CA VAL A 128 -13.56 -12.72 -11.16
C VAL A 128 -14.57 -12.81 -12.29
N GLU A 129 -14.53 -11.86 -13.20
CA GLU A 129 -15.31 -11.83 -14.44
C GLU A 129 -14.43 -11.40 -15.61
N LYS A 130 -14.88 -11.68 -16.82
CA LYS A 130 -14.23 -11.18 -18.04
C LYS A 130 -14.78 -9.80 -18.39
N PHE A 131 -13.88 -8.86 -18.63
CA PHE A 131 -14.24 -7.50 -19.07
C PHE A 131 -13.08 -6.85 -19.81
N ASP A 132 -13.36 -5.75 -20.46
CA ASP A 132 -12.39 -4.97 -21.19
C ASP A 132 -11.71 -3.95 -20.29
N LEU A 133 -10.39 -4.09 -20.11
CA LEU A 133 -9.57 -3.21 -19.30
C LEU A 133 -9.52 -1.76 -19.84
N PHE A 134 -9.64 -1.59 -21.18
CA PHE A 134 -9.64 -0.28 -21.81
C PHE A 134 -10.92 0.49 -21.50
N GLU A 135 -12.08 -0.16 -21.53
CA GLU A 135 -13.35 0.47 -21.15
C GLU A 135 -13.34 0.93 -19.69
N GLU A 136 -12.81 0.10 -18.77
CA GLU A 136 -12.70 0.48 -17.37
C GLU A 136 -11.72 1.65 -17.15
N ALA A 137 -10.61 1.68 -17.88
CA ALA A 137 -9.65 2.79 -17.84
C ALA A 137 -10.29 4.08 -18.36
N GLN A 138 -11.07 4.01 -19.44
CA GLN A 138 -11.80 5.15 -20.00
C GLN A 138 -12.79 5.72 -18.98
N ILE A 139 -13.65 4.89 -18.39
CA ILE A 139 -14.62 5.31 -17.37
C ILE A 139 -13.93 5.99 -16.19
N CYS A 140 -12.84 5.40 -15.72
CA CYS A 140 -12.06 5.96 -14.61
C CYS A 140 -11.48 7.33 -14.97
N VAL A 141 -10.88 7.49 -16.14
CA VAL A 141 -10.30 8.77 -16.58
C VAL A 141 -11.37 9.84 -16.72
N GLU A 142 -12.53 9.52 -17.31
CA GLU A 142 -13.66 10.44 -17.44
C GLU A 142 -14.15 10.93 -16.07
N ASN A 143 -14.27 10.03 -15.08
CA ASN A 143 -14.65 10.39 -13.72
C ASN A 143 -13.59 11.26 -13.01
N MET A 144 -12.32 11.14 -13.40
CA MET A 144 -11.21 11.90 -12.83
C MET A 144 -10.97 13.29 -13.46
N GLN A 145 -11.63 13.64 -14.56
CA GLN A 145 -11.44 14.91 -15.27
C GLN A 145 -11.59 16.12 -14.35
N ILE A 146 -12.71 16.20 -13.61
CA ILE A 146 -12.97 17.34 -12.70
C ILE A 146 -11.89 17.43 -11.60
N TYR A 147 -11.40 16.29 -11.12
CA TYR A 147 -10.35 16.28 -10.10
C TYR A 147 -9.00 16.73 -10.69
N ALA A 148 -8.68 16.33 -11.91
CA ALA A 148 -7.48 16.75 -12.62
C ALA A 148 -7.52 18.26 -12.92
N GLU A 149 -8.63 18.79 -13.44
CA GLU A 149 -8.81 20.22 -13.71
C GLU A 149 -8.62 21.08 -12.44
N LYS A 150 -9.18 20.68 -11.29
CA LYS A 150 -9.00 21.37 -10.01
C LYS A 150 -7.54 21.41 -9.52
N ASN A 151 -6.68 20.54 -10.04
CA ASN A 151 -5.26 20.47 -9.72
C ASN A 151 -4.38 21.02 -10.84
N ASP A 152 -4.93 21.68 -11.86
CA ASP A 152 -4.22 22.17 -13.04
C ASP A 152 -3.46 21.05 -13.78
N VAL A 153 -4.05 19.87 -13.93
CA VAL A 153 -3.46 18.68 -14.57
C VAL A 153 -4.38 18.19 -15.70
N THR A 154 -3.78 17.84 -16.84
CA THR A 154 -4.51 17.19 -17.93
C THR A 154 -4.40 15.68 -17.78
N ILE A 155 -5.55 14.97 -17.81
CA ILE A 155 -5.58 13.52 -17.82
C ILE A 155 -6.13 13.00 -19.14
N THR A 156 -5.45 12.01 -19.74
CA THR A 156 -5.83 11.40 -21.03
C THR A 156 -5.70 9.88 -20.95
N TYR A 157 -6.41 9.19 -21.85
CA TYR A 157 -6.26 7.75 -22.02
C TYR A 157 -5.94 7.41 -23.49
N GLU A 158 -5.21 6.31 -23.70
CA GLU A 158 -4.85 5.80 -25.03
C GLU A 158 -4.69 4.28 -24.98
N GLY A 159 -4.73 3.63 -26.14
CA GLY A 159 -4.48 2.20 -26.27
C GLY A 159 -5.60 1.48 -27.03
N GLY A 160 -5.85 0.23 -26.68
CA GLY A 160 -6.85 -0.60 -27.35
C GLY A 160 -7.50 -1.59 -26.41
N HIS A 161 -8.57 -2.20 -26.90
CA HIS A 161 -9.33 -3.21 -26.17
C HIS A 161 -8.46 -4.38 -25.74
N GLN A 162 -8.46 -4.67 -24.43
CA GLN A 162 -7.73 -5.77 -23.83
C GLN A 162 -8.64 -6.48 -22.83
N GLU A 163 -9.02 -7.72 -23.14
CA GLU A 163 -9.85 -8.53 -22.26
C GLU A 163 -9.01 -9.13 -21.13
N ILE A 164 -9.44 -8.95 -19.88
CA ILE A 164 -8.84 -9.58 -18.71
C ILE A 164 -9.88 -10.35 -17.90
N THR A 165 -9.43 -11.31 -17.09
CA THR A 165 -10.26 -12.03 -16.12
C THR A 165 -9.81 -11.62 -14.71
N ALA A 166 -10.58 -10.74 -14.06
CA ALA A 166 -10.21 -10.12 -12.80
C ALA A 166 -11.45 -9.72 -11.99
N ASN A 167 -11.26 -9.27 -10.76
CA ASN A 167 -12.33 -8.61 -10.02
C ASN A 167 -12.45 -7.15 -10.49
N ARG A 168 -13.54 -6.82 -11.18
CA ARG A 168 -13.76 -5.51 -11.80
C ARG A 168 -13.67 -4.36 -10.79
N GLU A 169 -14.29 -4.50 -9.62
CA GLU A 169 -14.27 -3.46 -8.58
C GLU A 169 -12.85 -3.17 -8.09
N MET A 170 -12.04 -4.23 -7.86
CA MET A 170 -10.65 -4.08 -7.45
C MET A 170 -9.78 -3.46 -8.54
N ILE A 171 -10.02 -3.80 -9.81
CA ILE A 171 -9.29 -3.17 -10.92
C ILE A 171 -9.66 -1.69 -11.05
N ASN A 172 -10.94 -1.34 -10.91
CA ASN A 172 -11.36 0.07 -10.85
C ASN A 172 -10.69 0.82 -9.70
N GLU A 173 -10.64 0.22 -8.52
CA GLU A 173 -9.97 0.80 -7.35
C GLU A 173 -8.47 0.99 -7.61
N LEU A 174 -7.80 0.02 -8.24
CA LEU A 174 -6.39 0.11 -8.63
C LEU A 174 -6.17 1.30 -9.57
N ILE A 175 -6.95 1.43 -10.63
CA ILE A 175 -6.84 2.52 -11.62
C ILE A 175 -7.08 3.86 -10.93
N ASN A 176 -8.12 3.97 -10.11
CA ASN A 176 -8.45 5.19 -9.36
C ASN A 176 -7.31 5.61 -8.43
N ASN A 177 -6.70 4.67 -7.69
CA ASN A 177 -5.58 4.96 -6.80
C ASN A 177 -4.33 5.44 -7.56
N LEU A 178 -4.02 4.81 -8.71
CA LEU A 178 -2.91 5.22 -9.56
C LEU A 178 -3.14 6.63 -10.14
N CYS A 179 -4.32 6.88 -10.72
CA CYS A 179 -4.68 8.18 -11.30
C CYS A 179 -4.72 9.29 -10.25
N ALA A 180 -5.31 9.04 -9.09
CA ALA A 180 -5.36 10.01 -7.99
C ALA A 180 -3.97 10.38 -7.49
N ASN A 181 -3.04 9.43 -7.40
CA ASN A 181 -1.66 9.70 -7.05
C ASN A 181 -0.93 10.49 -8.15
N ALA A 182 -1.09 10.10 -9.41
CA ALA A 182 -0.50 10.78 -10.56
C ALA A 182 -0.95 12.25 -10.69
N ILE A 183 -2.22 12.55 -10.38
CA ILE A 183 -2.76 13.92 -10.34
C ILE A 183 -2.21 14.68 -9.12
N ARG A 184 -2.28 14.06 -7.92
CA ARG A 184 -1.91 14.70 -6.65
C ARG A 184 -0.45 15.12 -6.58
N TYR A 185 0.45 14.30 -7.11
CA TYR A 185 1.90 14.54 -7.08
C TYR A 185 2.43 15.14 -8.39
N ASN A 186 1.53 15.64 -9.23
CA ASN A 186 1.91 16.34 -10.45
C ASN A 186 2.39 17.76 -10.17
N LYS A 187 2.92 18.39 -11.19
CA LYS A 187 3.21 19.83 -11.25
C LYS A 187 2.05 20.56 -11.94
N LYS A 188 1.94 21.87 -11.71
CA LYS A 188 0.97 22.71 -12.43
C LYS A 188 1.17 22.61 -13.95
N ASN A 189 0.09 22.54 -14.68
CA ASN A 189 0.07 22.31 -16.14
C ASN A 189 0.77 21.01 -16.56
N GLY A 190 0.86 20.04 -15.64
CA GLY A 190 1.36 18.72 -15.93
C GLY A 190 0.32 17.82 -16.59
N SER A 191 0.71 16.59 -16.91
CA SER A 191 -0.17 15.61 -17.55
C SER A 191 -0.10 14.26 -16.87
N VAL A 192 -1.20 13.54 -16.98
CA VAL A 192 -1.33 12.11 -16.64
C VAL A 192 -1.82 11.38 -17.88
N LYS A 193 -1.14 10.31 -18.25
CA LYS A 193 -1.51 9.47 -19.37
C LYS A 193 -1.77 8.06 -18.87
N VAL A 194 -2.98 7.56 -19.11
CA VAL A 194 -3.38 6.17 -18.85
C VAL A 194 -3.33 5.41 -20.16
N ARG A 195 -2.55 4.32 -20.21
CA ARG A 195 -2.41 3.49 -21.41
C ARG A 195 -2.77 2.05 -21.11
N VAL A 196 -3.60 1.48 -21.97
CA VAL A 196 -3.95 0.05 -21.96
C VAL A 196 -3.45 -0.55 -23.27
N ASP A 197 -2.64 -1.62 -23.17
CA ASP A 197 -2.08 -2.30 -24.33
C ASP A 197 -1.68 -3.73 -23.91
N SER A 198 -1.02 -4.49 -24.78
CA SER A 198 -0.49 -5.80 -24.43
C SER A 198 1.00 -5.88 -24.78
N SER A 199 1.76 -6.63 -23.98
CA SER A 199 3.15 -6.93 -24.22
C SER A 199 3.37 -8.44 -24.14
N GLN A 200 3.91 -9.06 -25.18
CA GLN A 200 4.13 -10.50 -25.26
C GLN A 200 2.88 -11.35 -24.97
N GLY A 201 1.69 -10.82 -25.32
CA GLY A 201 0.42 -11.48 -25.07
C GLY A 201 -0.19 -11.25 -23.69
N HIS A 202 0.46 -10.48 -22.82
CA HIS A 202 -0.04 -10.09 -21.50
C HIS A 202 -0.63 -8.68 -21.54
N PRO A 203 -1.91 -8.50 -21.24
CA PRO A 203 -2.54 -7.19 -21.07
C PRO A 203 -1.86 -6.40 -19.97
N TYR A 204 -1.70 -5.09 -20.17
CA TYR A 204 -1.20 -4.21 -19.13
C TYR A 204 -1.93 -2.88 -19.12
N ILE A 205 -1.93 -2.24 -17.96
CA ILE A 205 -2.28 -0.84 -17.78
C ILE A 205 -1.09 -0.09 -17.23
N SER A 206 -0.79 1.08 -17.79
CA SER A 206 0.24 1.98 -17.26
C SER A 206 -0.35 3.36 -17.03
N VAL A 207 0.04 3.97 -15.90
CA VAL A 207 -0.28 5.35 -15.55
C VAL A 207 1.03 6.13 -15.45
N ALA A 208 1.23 7.06 -16.37
CA ALA A 208 2.41 7.90 -16.46
C ALA A 208 2.07 9.36 -16.12
N ASP A 209 2.82 9.98 -15.22
CA ASP A 209 2.69 11.38 -14.85
C ASP A 209 3.97 12.17 -15.18
N THR A 210 3.84 13.48 -15.31
CA THR A 210 4.94 14.42 -15.49
C THR A 210 5.32 15.16 -14.19
N GLY A 211 4.96 14.56 -13.04
CA GLY A 211 5.07 15.17 -11.72
C GLY A 211 6.48 15.29 -11.16
N ILE A 212 6.55 15.29 -9.83
CA ILE A 212 7.81 15.51 -9.10
C ILE A 212 8.78 14.34 -9.19
N GLY A 213 8.31 13.14 -9.55
CA GLY A 213 9.11 11.92 -9.54
C GLY A 213 9.48 11.44 -8.14
N ILE A 214 10.10 10.25 -8.08
CA ILE A 214 10.46 9.54 -6.86
C ILE A 214 11.93 9.14 -6.92
N SER A 215 12.71 9.50 -5.90
CA SER A 215 14.13 9.10 -5.83
C SER A 215 14.28 7.59 -5.64
N LYS A 216 15.37 7.02 -6.14
CA LYS A 216 15.63 5.57 -6.14
C LYS A 216 15.53 4.94 -4.74
N GLU A 217 15.92 5.66 -3.70
CA GLU A 217 15.85 5.20 -2.30
C GLU A 217 14.42 5.02 -1.79
N HIS A 218 13.45 5.77 -2.35
CA HIS A 218 12.04 5.71 -1.95
C HIS A 218 11.19 4.76 -2.81
N GLN A 219 11.63 4.43 -4.04
CA GLN A 219 10.83 3.66 -5.01
C GLN A 219 10.37 2.29 -4.48
N LYS A 220 11.20 1.60 -3.70
CA LYS A 220 10.81 0.32 -3.08
C LYS A 220 9.83 0.50 -1.92
N ARG A 221 9.86 1.66 -1.28
CA ARG A 221 9.12 1.94 -0.05
C ARG A 221 7.77 2.59 -0.27
N VAL A 222 7.53 3.21 -1.43
CA VAL A 222 6.25 3.91 -1.70
C VAL A 222 5.03 2.99 -1.68
N PHE A 223 5.22 1.68 -1.75
CA PHE A 223 4.19 0.65 -1.61
C PHE A 223 4.02 0.15 -0.16
N GLU A 224 4.82 0.67 0.81
CA GLU A 224 4.64 0.37 2.24
C GLU A 224 3.44 1.18 2.78
N ARG A 225 2.71 0.60 3.73
CA ARG A 225 1.57 1.26 4.39
C ARG A 225 2.01 2.51 5.11
N PHE A 226 1.28 3.62 4.94
CA PHE A 226 1.55 4.94 5.54
C PHE A 226 2.87 5.59 5.10
N TYR A 227 3.58 4.98 4.15
CA TYR A 227 4.82 5.56 3.69
C TYR A 227 4.59 6.81 2.83
N ARG A 228 5.38 7.83 3.08
CA ARG A 228 5.37 9.10 2.35
C ARG A 228 6.78 9.64 2.25
N VAL A 229 7.18 10.08 1.07
CA VAL A 229 8.49 10.68 0.84
C VAL A 229 8.62 11.99 1.63
N ASP A 230 7.57 12.82 1.65
CA ASP A 230 7.51 14.08 2.42
C ASP A 230 6.20 14.13 3.22
N LYS A 231 6.32 14.00 4.55
CA LYS A 231 5.19 14.07 5.49
C LYS A 231 4.56 15.45 5.56
N SER A 232 5.32 16.54 5.33
CA SER A 232 4.84 17.92 5.44
C SER A 232 3.98 18.31 4.24
N ARG A 233 4.45 18.03 3.04
CA ARG A 233 3.77 18.32 1.78
C ARG A 233 2.50 17.46 1.61
N SER A 234 2.56 16.20 2.00
CA SER A 234 1.42 15.28 1.89
C SER A 234 0.30 15.57 2.90
N LYS A 235 0.56 16.28 4.02
CA LYS A 235 -0.49 16.82 4.88
C LYS A 235 -1.34 17.87 4.18
N GLN A 236 -0.76 18.69 3.32
CA GLN A 236 -1.47 19.72 2.55
C GLN A 236 -2.30 19.11 1.42
N THR A 237 -1.77 18.07 0.76
CA THR A 237 -2.42 17.40 -0.38
C THR A 237 -3.43 16.31 0.02
N GLY A 238 -3.54 15.97 1.32
CA GLY A 238 -4.60 15.08 1.85
C GLY A 238 -4.41 13.58 1.59
N GLY A 239 -3.22 13.11 1.22
CA GLY A 239 -2.96 11.68 1.02
C GLY A 239 -2.94 10.88 2.32
N THR A 240 -3.50 9.66 2.33
CA THR A 240 -3.49 8.72 3.46
C THR A 240 -2.18 7.94 3.57
N GLY A 241 -1.48 7.74 2.45
CA GLY A 241 -0.31 6.87 2.34
C GLY A 241 -0.68 5.38 2.27
N LEU A 242 -1.96 5.07 2.00
CA LEU A 242 -2.45 3.70 1.86
C LEU A 242 -2.76 3.31 0.41
N GLY A 243 -3.03 4.26 -0.48
CA GLY A 243 -3.47 3.97 -1.86
C GLY A 243 -2.51 3.08 -2.64
N LEU A 244 -1.19 3.32 -2.61
CA LEU A 244 -0.23 2.43 -3.29
C LEU A 244 -0.05 1.08 -2.58
N ALA A 245 -0.28 1.00 -1.27
CA ALA A 245 -0.33 -0.27 -0.57
C ALA A 245 -1.55 -1.10 -1.00
N ILE A 246 -2.72 -0.46 -1.18
CA ILE A 246 -3.93 -1.08 -1.76
C ILE A 246 -3.64 -1.60 -3.17
N VAL A 247 -3.03 -0.77 -4.05
CA VAL A 247 -2.62 -1.20 -5.40
C VAL A 247 -1.77 -2.46 -5.34
N LYS A 248 -0.74 -2.49 -4.47
CA LYS A 248 0.13 -3.67 -4.32
C LYS A 248 -0.64 -4.92 -3.90
N HIS A 249 -1.62 -4.80 -2.99
CA HIS A 249 -2.45 -5.94 -2.56
C HIS A 249 -3.35 -6.44 -3.69
N ILE A 250 -4.00 -5.53 -4.42
CA ILE A 250 -4.84 -5.90 -5.56
C ILE A 250 -4.02 -6.62 -6.63
N VAL A 251 -2.82 -6.11 -6.95
CA VAL A 251 -1.90 -6.75 -7.90
C VAL A 251 -1.52 -8.16 -7.44
N ALA A 252 -1.20 -8.35 -6.16
CA ALA A 252 -0.85 -9.65 -5.60
C ALA A 252 -2.03 -10.64 -5.62
N LEU A 253 -3.26 -10.18 -5.35
CA LEU A 253 -4.46 -11.01 -5.41
C LEU A 253 -4.82 -11.50 -6.82
N HIS A 254 -4.35 -10.79 -7.85
CA HIS A 254 -4.58 -11.14 -9.25
C HIS A 254 -3.37 -11.82 -9.92
N ASP A 255 -2.34 -12.20 -9.14
CA ASP A 255 -1.08 -12.75 -9.65
C ASP A 255 -0.44 -11.88 -10.75
N ALA A 256 -0.74 -10.57 -10.76
CA ALA A 256 -0.25 -9.59 -11.72
C ALA A 256 1.14 -9.08 -11.32
N GLN A 257 1.83 -8.44 -12.28
CA GLN A 257 3.16 -7.86 -12.05
C GLN A 257 3.07 -6.34 -11.94
N LEU A 258 3.78 -5.76 -10.98
CA LEU A 258 3.84 -4.32 -10.73
C LEU A 258 5.25 -3.80 -11.02
N ASN A 259 5.37 -2.86 -11.94
CA ASN A 259 6.61 -2.15 -12.24
C ASN A 259 6.46 -0.66 -11.97
N LEU A 260 7.52 -0.03 -11.43
CA LEU A 260 7.60 1.41 -11.19
C LEU A 260 8.89 1.96 -11.78
N GLU A 261 8.75 2.95 -12.64
CA GLU A 261 9.84 3.73 -13.20
C GLU A 261 9.64 5.21 -12.84
N SER A 262 10.65 5.81 -12.24
CA SER A 262 10.54 7.21 -11.82
C SER A 262 11.89 7.89 -11.78
N GLU A 263 11.90 9.18 -12.14
CA GLU A 263 13.05 10.06 -12.04
C GLU A 263 12.61 11.42 -11.50
N ILE A 264 13.38 11.96 -10.55
CA ILE A 264 13.08 13.26 -9.94
C ILE A 264 12.98 14.34 -11.02
N GLY A 265 11.89 15.09 -10.99
CA GLY A 265 11.61 16.19 -11.93
C GLY A 265 11.06 15.77 -13.30
N LYS A 266 11.11 14.47 -13.64
CA LYS A 266 10.57 13.94 -14.92
C LYS A 266 9.18 13.31 -14.77
N GLY A 267 8.89 12.74 -13.61
CA GLY A 267 7.61 12.10 -13.31
C GLY A 267 7.76 10.63 -12.94
N THR A 268 6.62 9.92 -12.92
CA THR A 268 6.52 8.52 -12.53
C THR A 268 5.66 7.76 -13.51
N THR A 269 6.05 6.54 -13.84
CA THR A 269 5.23 5.57 -14.57
C THR A 269 5.06 4.32 -13.73
N ILE A 270 3.81 3.93 -13.48
CA ILE A 270 3.48 2.67 -12.81
C ILE A 270 2.74 1.79 -13.81
N THR A 271 3.22 0.57 -14.01
CA THR A 271 2.66 -0.41 -14.95
C THR A 271 2.22 -1.65 -14.20
N VAL A 272 1.01 -2.12 -14.48
CA VAL A 272 0.48 -3.40 -13.98
C VAL A 272 0.22 -4.29 -15.17
N THR A 273 0.82 -5.48 -15.17
CA THR A 273 0.70 -6.50 -16.25
C THR A 273 -0.02 -7.73 -15.69
N PHE A 274 -1.07 -8.17 -16.39
CA PHE A 274 -1.95 -9.28 -16.03
C PHE A 274 -1.59 -10.57 -16.77
#